data_1842e0835ee8da14dc517f010968aa24
#
_entry.id   1842e0835ee8da14dc517f010968aa24
#
_cell.length_a   1.000
_cell.length_b   1.000
_cell.length_c   1.000
_cell.angle_alpha   90.00
_cell.angle_beta   90.00
_cell.angle_gamma   90.00
#
_symmetry.space_group_name_H-M   'P 1'
#
loop_
_entity.id
_entity.type
_entity.pdbx_description
1 polymer ?
#
loop_
_entity_poly.entity_id
_entity_poly.type
_entity_poly.pdbx_seq_one_letter_code
_entity_poly.pdbx_strand_id
1 'polypeptide(L)'
;LLSGGCEHQEGKEAGDGGKTIKTAAQNTGDSNKNKMPEDKKKEPEKAPPLERVVIAGRTFQLEPVLDDQTRFKGLSGRTQIAENGGMLFAFKEPRVLEFVMRDCPIPIDIIYVDGTGRVTAMHKMVPEPERTEAEKKLSPPFQQAPDWTWSNETYEKRLKKYPSKFAAQYAIELKGGTLDGLTLKEADKVELDRAGLKKRAK
;
A
#
# COMPACT_ATOMS: atom_id res chain seq x y z
N LEU A 1 21.47 46.38 11.31
CA LEU A 1 22.69 46.78 12.09
C LEU A 1 23.48 45.53 12.43
N LEU A 2 24.69 45.46 11.79
CA LEU A 2 25.97 44.83 12.19
C LEU A 2 25.95 43.29 12.27
N SER A 3 26.59 42.53 11.37
CA SER A 3 27.99 42.44 10.92
C SER A 3 28.88 41.61 11.87
N GLY A 4 29.59 40.68 11.23
CA GLY A 4 30.75 39.95 11.73
C GLY A 4 30.63 38.46 11.41
N GLY A 5 31.31 37.83 10.53
CA GLY A 5 32.61 38.08 9.87
C GLY A 5 33.73 37.31 10.56
N CYS A 6 34.47 36.56 9.74
CA CYS A 6 35.78 35.94 9.96
C CYS A 6 35.71 34.42 10.15
N GLU A 7 36.44 33.68 9.43
CA GLU A 7 37.56 33.60 8.50
C GLU A 7 38.35 32.31 8.76
N HIS A 8 38.67 31.65 7.68
CA HIS A 8 39.78 30.77 7.31
C HIS A 8 40.75 30.28 8.39
N GLN A 9 41.09 28.98 8.31
CA GLN A 9 42.53 28.63 8.12
C GLN A 9 42.69 27.22 7.51
N GLU A 10 43.45 27.20 6.41
CA GLU A 10 44.09 26.05 5.77
C GLU A 10 45.34 25.60 6.55
N GLY A 11 45.80 24.39 6.27
CA GLY A 11 47.13 23.88 6.63
C GLY A 11 47.16 22.37 6.32
N LYS A 12 47.56 21.95 5.21
CA LYS A 12 48.81 21.55 4.55
C LYS A 12 49.65 20.46 5.25
N GLU A 13 49.78 19.33 4.48
CA GLU A 13 50.98 18.53 4.11
C GLU A 13 51.70 17.77 5.24
N ALA A 14 52.34 16.64 5.06
CA ALA A 14 52.73 15.69 4.00
C ALA A 14 53.57 14.60 4.68
N GLY A 15 53.87 13.50 3.99
CA GLY A 15 55.03 12.63 4.30
C GLY A 15 54.66 11.17 4.47
N ASP A 16 54.71 10.37 3.44
CA ASP A 16 55.78 9.53 2.89
C ASP A 16 56.41 8.49 3.86
N GLY A 17 56.52 7.25 3.39
CA GLY A 17 57.28 6.20 4.07
C GLY A 17 56.87 4.79 3.71
N GLY A 18 57.17 4.33 2.48
CA GLY A 18 57.05 2.92 2.10
C GLY A 18 58.04 2.00 2.83
N LYS A 19 57.61 0.77 3.01
CA LYS A 19 58.54 -0.38 3.05
C LYS A 19 57.84 -1.69 2.67
N THR A 20 58.28 -2.18 1.57
CA THR A 20 58.05 -3.54 1.07
C THR A 20 58.89 -4.52 1.88
N ILE A 21 58.33 -5.63 2.34
CA ILE A 21 59.09 -6.87 2.58
C ILE A 21 58.24 -8.06 2.11
N LYS A 22 58.84 -8.88 1.24
CA LYS A 22 58.34 -10.16 0.70
C LYS A 22 58.65 -11.32 1.65
N THR A 23 57.93 -12.43 1.38
CA THR A 23 58.26 -13.85 1.63
C THR A 23 57.61 -14.44 2.88
N ALA A 24 56.99 -15.61 2.90
CA ALA A 24 56.92 -16.81 2.10
C ALA A 24 55.68 -17.66 2.50
N ALA A 25 55.29 -18.55 1.64
CA ALA A 25 54.21 -19.51 1.78
C ALA A 25 54.41 -20.52 2.91
N GLN A 26 53.34 -20.96 3.54
CA GLN A 26 53.12 -22.40 3.76
C GLN A 26 51.63 -22.71 3.98
N ASN A 27 51.22 -23.70 3.25
CA ASN A 27 49.97 -24.35 3.05
C ASN A 27 49.60 -25.24 4.26
N THR A 28 48.41 -25.13 4.82
CA THR A 28 47.72 -26.31 5.39
C THR A 28 46.21 -26.07 5.25
N GLY A 29 45.55 -26.96 4.56
CA GLY A 29 44.13 -26.90 4.30
C GLY A 29 43.32 -27.20 5.55
N ASP A 30 42.22 -26.47 5.66
CA ASP A 30 41.05 -26.97 6.37
C ASP A 30 39.81 -26.53 5.60
N SER A 31 39.13 -27.56 5.07
CA SER A 31 37.95 -27.43 4.24
C SER A 31 36.74 -27.24 5.16
N ASN A 32 36.49 -26.05 5.63
CA ASN A 32 35.22 -25.74 6.25
C ASN A 32 34.23 -25.24 5.19
N LYS A 33 33.46 -26.18 4.64
CA LYS A 33 32.32 -25.93 3.77
C LYS A 33 31.25 -25.17 4.58
N ASN A 34 31.34 -23.85 4.60
CA ASN A 34 30.28 -23.00 5.07
C ASN A 34 29.17 -23.06 3.99
N LYS A 35 28.24 -24.00 4.17
CA LYS A 35 27.02 -24.13 3.35
C LYS A 35 26.15 -22.93 3.69
N MET A 36 26.12 -21.95 2.80
CA MET A 36 25.13 -20.88 2.83
C MET A 36 23.73 -21.50 2.95
N PRO A 37 22.83 -20.96 3.80
CA PRO A 37 21.45 -21.42 3.82
C PRO A 37 20.86 -21.22 2.43
N GLU A 38 20.38 -22.28 1.82
CA GLU A 38 19.58 -22.21 0.60
C GLU A 38 18.36 -21.34 0.91
N ASP A 39 18.28 -20.20 0.24
CA ASP A 39 17.07 -19.39 0.19
C ASP A 39 15.93 -20.28 -0.28
N LYS A 40 15.09 -20.73 0.65
CA LYS A 40 13.83 -21.41 0.33
C LYS A 40 13.02 -20.43 -0.51
N LYS A 41 13.02 -20.60 -1.82
CA LYS A 41 12.06 -19.98 -2.72
C LYS A 41 10.67 -20.20 -2.13
N LYS A 42 10.09 -19.14 -1.57
CA LYS A 42 8.71 -19.15 -1.12
C LYS A 42 7.87 -19.42 -2.36
N GLU A 43 7.21 -20.57 -2.39
CA GLU A 43 6.27 -20.94 -3.43
C GLU A 43 5.25 -19.79 -3.57
N PRO A 44 4.87 -19.35 -4.79
CA PRO A 44 3.94 -18.23 -4.93
C PRO A 44 2.64 -18.58 -4.20
N GLU A 45 2.36 -17.84 -3.13
CA GLU A 45 1.15 -18.03 -2.32
C GLU A 45 -0.05 -17.87 -3.25
N LYS A 46 -0.84 -18.94 -3.38
CA LYS A 46 -2.02 -18.97 -4.24
C LYS A 46 -2.95 -17.82 -3.87
N ALA A 47 -3.28 -16.97 -4.84
CA ALA A 47 -4.20 -15.85 -4.62
C ALA A 47 -5.46 -16.35 -3.89
N PRO A 48 -5.96 -15.61 -2.88
CA PRO A 48 -7.15 -16.00 -2.15
C PRO A 48 -8.35 -16.10 -3.12
N PRO A 49 -9.31 -17.00 -2.84
CA PRO A 49 -10.50 -17.11 -3.67
C PRO A 49 -11.28 -15.80 -3.68
N LEU A 50 -11.87 -15.48 -4.84
CA LEU A 50 -12.69 -14.29 -4.99
C LEU A 50 -13.96 -14.39 -4.12
N GLU A 51 -14.40 -13.25 -3.61
CA GLU A 51 -15.63 -13.11 -2.83
C GLU A 51 -16.79 -12.73 -3.74
N ARG A 52 -17.88 -13.49 -3.65
CA ARG A 52 -19.13 -13.13 -4.32
C ARG A 52 -19.85 -12.06 -3.53
N VAL A 53 -20.15 -10.93 -4.17
CA VAL A 53 -20.91 -9.81 -3.60
C VAL A 53 -22.04 -9.44 -4.53
N VAL A 54 -23.25 -9.19 -4.00
CA VAL A 54 -24.39 -8.71 -4.80
C VAL A 54 -24.74 -7.28 -4.38
N ILE A 55 -24.74 -6.38 -5.35
CA ILE A 55 -25.01 -4.95 -5.19
C ILE A 55 -26.10 -4.56 -6.18
N ALA A 56 -27.25 -4.10 -5.68
CA ALA A 56 -28.41 -3.72 -6.49
C ALA A 56 -28.78 -4.81 -7.53
N GLY A 57 -28.73 -6.10 -7.13
CA GLY A 57 -29.05 -7.26 -7.99
C GLY A 57 -27.93 -7.70 -8.93
N ARG A 58 -26.84 -6.94 -9.08
CA ARG A 58 -25.67 -7.31 -9.90
C ARG A 58 -24.63 -8.06 -9.07
N THR A 59 -24.11 -9.17 -9.59
CA THR A 59 -23.07 -9.97 -8.92
C THR A 59 -21.68 -9.55 -9.34
N PHE A 60 -20.80 -9.40 -8.35
CA PHE A 60 -19.39 -9.10 -8.49
C PHE A 60 -18.52 -10.22 -7.89
N GLN A 61 -17.31 -10.39 -8.43
CA GLN A 61 -16.29 -11.32 -7.96
C GLN A 61 -15.09 -10.49 -7.51
N LEU A 62 -14.95 -10.28 -6.21
CA LEU A 62 -14.03 -9.30 -5.65
C LEU A 62 -12.84 -9.97 -4.97
N GLU A 63 -11.66 -9.38 -5.13
CA GLU A 63 -10.45 -9.80 -4.42
C GLU A 63 -10.56 -9.39 -2.94
N PRO A 64 -10.51 -10.33 -1.98
CA PRO A 64 -10.58 -9.98 -0.57
C PRO A 64 -9.28 -9.35 -0.09
N VAL A 65 -9.40 -8.25 0.64
CA VAL A 65 -8.30 -7.48 1.26
C VAL A 65 -8.51 -7.49 2.77
N LEU A 66 -7.71 -8.28 3.49
CA LEU A 66 -8.00 -8.70 4.85
C LEU A 66 -6.96 -8.25 5.89
N ASP A 67 -5.82 -7.72 5.46
CA ASP A 67 -4.71 -7.27 6.32
C ASP A 67 -4.21 -5.87 5.92
N ASP A 68 -3.43 -5.24 6.81
CA ASP A 68 -3.03 -3.86 6.64
C ASP A 68 -2.08 -3.64 5.46
N GLN A 69 -1.20 -4.59 5.15
CA GLN A 69 -0.29 -4.46 4.02
C GLN A 69 -1.05 -4.48 2.69
N THR A 70 -1.97 -5.41 2.52
CA THR A 70 -2.82 -5.48 1.31
C THR A 70 -3.79 -4.30 1.23
N ARG A 71 -4.31 -3.80 2.38
CA ARG A 71 -5.14 -2.57 2.43
C ARG A 71 -4.36 -1.33 1.98
N PHE A 72 -3.11 -1.19 2.45
CA PHE A 72 -2.27 -0.06 2.08
C PHE A 72 -1.98 -0.03 0.58
N LYS A 73 -1.73 -1.20 -0.02
CA LYS A 73 -1.49 -1.36 -1.44
C LYS A 73 -2.76 -1.09 -2.27
N GLY A 74 -3.89 -1.68 -1.90
CA GLY A 74 -5.14 -1.58 -2.66
C GLY A 74 -4.95 -1.80 -4.16
N LEU A 75 -5.56 -0.94 -4.98
CA LEU A 75 -5.48 -0.94 -6.43
C LEU A 75 -4.31 -0.11 -6.99
N SER A 76 -3.36 0.35 -6.15
CA SER A 76 -2.21 1.14 -6.60
C SER A 76 -1.44 0.42 -7.72
N GLY A 77 -1.14 1.14 -8.80
CA GLY A 77 -0.42 0.64 -9.97
C GLY A 77 -1.26 -0.24 -10.91
N ARG A 78 -2.53 -0.51 -10.63
CA ARG A 78 -3.39 -1.25 -11.56
C ARG A 78 -3.88 -0.34 -12.68
N THR A 79 -3.80 -0.83 -13.91
CA THR A 79 -4.22 -0.12 -15.11
C THR A 79 -5.59 -0.55 -15.61
N GLN A 80 -6.19 -1.58 -15.01
CA GLN A 80 -7.51 -2.09 -15.37
C GLN A 80 -8.19 -2.83 -14.22
N ILE A 81 -9.51 -2.77 -14.20
CA ILE A 81 -10.39 -3.56 -13.33
C ILE A 81 -11.42 -4.24 -14.22
N ALA A 82 -11.63 -5.54 -14.00
CA ALA A 82 -12.65 -6.29 -14.74
C ALA A 82 -14.06 -5.71 -14.49
N GLU A 83 -14.97 -5.85 -15.45
CA GLU A 83 -16.33 -5.26 -15.41
C GLU A 83 -17.13 -5.67 -14.16
N ASN A 84 -17.01 -6.92 -13.71
CA ASN A 84 -17.62 -7.42 -12.47
C ASN A 84 -16.57 -7.78 -11.42
N GLY A 85 -15.36 -7.20 -11.52
CA GLY A 85 -14.26 -7.36 -10.59
C GLY A 85 -14.09 -6.16 -9.68
N GLY A 86 -13.02 -6.20 -8.87
CA GLY A 86 -12.66 -5.14 -7.94
C GLY A 86 -12.06 -5.71 -6.66
N MET A 87 -12.04 -4.89 -5.61
CA MET A 87 -11.53 -5.29 -4.29
C MET A 87 -12.58 -5.13 -3.20
N LEU A 88 -12.58 -6.05 -2.25
CA LEU A 88 -13.40 -6.02 -1.05
C LEU A 88 -12.51 -5.94 0.19
N PHE A 89 -12.42 -4.75 0.76
CA PHE A 89 -11.71 -4.50 2.01
C PHE A 89 -12.61 -4.87 3.18
N ALA A 90 -12.14 -5.74 4.05
CA ALA A 90 -12.85 -6.10 5.28
C ALA A 90 -12.01 -5.70 6.49
N PHE A 91 -12.67 -5.12 7.48
CA PHE A 91 -12.08 -4.70 8.74
C PHE A 91 -12.69 -5.52 9.90
N LYS A 92 -11.87 -5.84 10.89
CA LYS A 92 -12.31 -6.62 12.05
C LYS A 92 -13.43 -5.92 12.81
N GLU A 93 -13.29 -4.60 12.99
CA GLU A 93 -14.28 -3.77 13.67
C GLU A 93 -14.69 -2.57 12.80
N PRO A 94 -15.97 -2.13 12.90
CA PRO A 94 -16.42 -0.95 12.17
C PRO A 94 -15.69 0.31 12.66
N ARG A 95 -15.31 1.16 11.71
CA ARG A 95 -14.68 2.46 11.99
C ARG A 95 -14.96 3.45 10.86
N VAL A 96 -14.78 4.73 11.09
CA VAL A 96 -14.80 5.72 10.01
C VAL A 96 -13.57 5.44 9.13
N LEU A 97 -13.81 5.17 7.86
CA LEU A 97 -12.80 4.86 6.85
C LEU A 97 -12.58 6.09 5.96
N GLU A 98 -11.36 6.23 5.49
CA GLU A 98 -10.99 7.26 4.53
C GLU A 98 -10.04 6.66 3.49
N PHE A 99 -10.43 6.72 2.23
CA PHE A 99 -9.66 6.20 1.11
C PHE A 99 -9.12 7.34 0.24
N VAL A 100 -8.05 7.06 -0.46
CA VAL A 100 -7.37 7.98 -1.38
C VAL A 100 -6.97 7.26 -2.67
N MET A 101 -6.76 8.00 -3.74
CA MET A 101 -6.33 7.46 -5.04
C MET A 101 -4.80 7.39 -5.17
N ARG A 102 -4.12 6.82 -4.14
CA ARG A 102 -2.66 6.71 -4.13
C ARG A 102 -2.16 5.84 -5.29
N ASP A 103 -1.43 6.47 -6.22
CA ASP A 103 -0.84 5.80 -7.39
C ASP A 103 -1.85 4.96 -8.20
N CYS A 104 -3.11 5.40 -8.24
CA CYS A 104 -4.17 4.76 -9.01
C CYS A 104 -4.40 5.53 -10.32
N PRO A 105 -3.94 5.03 -11.48
CA PRO A 105 -4.02 5.75 -12.75
C PRO A 105 -5.39 5.66 -13.45
N ILE A 106 -6.32 4.91 -12.90
CA ILE A 106 -7.66 4.68 -13.45
C ILE A 106 -8.75 5.12 -12.48
N PRO A 107 -9.92 5.59 -12.94
CA PRO A 107 -11.03 5.93 -12.06
C PRO A 107 -11.56 4.69 -11.32
N ILE A 108 -11.98 4.88 -10.07
CA ILE A 108 -12.51 3.84 -9.18
C ILE A 108 -13.80 4.33 -8.55
N ASP A 109 -14.81 3.49 -8.51
CA ASP A 109 -16.01 3.73 -7.71
C ASP A 109 -15.86 3.00 -6.37
N ILE A 110 -16.11 3.70 -5.25
CA ILE A 110 -16.05 3.09 -3.92
C ILE A 110 -17.42 3.12 -3.24
N ILE A 111 -17.75 2.01 -2.57
CA ILE A 111 -18.96 1.83 -1.77
C ILE A 111 -18.55 1.42 -0.36
N TYR A 112 -18.98 2.18 0.63
CA TYR A 112 -18.77 1.84 2.04
C TYR A 112 -20.00 1.15 2.61
N VAL A 113 -19.77 0.08 3.40
CA VAL A 113 -20.82 -0.76 3.95
C VAL A 113 -20.56 -0.99 5.44
N ASP A 114 -21.58 -0.81 6.25
CA ASP A 114 -21.51 -1.03 7.69
C ASP A 114 -21.50 -2.51 8.07
N GLY A 115 -21.36 -2.82 9.37
CA GLY A 115 -21.36 -4.19 9.88
C GLY A 115 -22.68 -4.93 9.70
N THR A 116 -23.77 -4.24 9.37
CA THR A 116 -25.09 -4.84 9.08
C THR A 116 -25.29 -5.14 7.59
N GLY A 117 -24.38 -4.67 6.74
CA GLY A 117 -24.43 -4.83 5.29
C GLY A 117 -25.15 -3.69 4.57
N ARG A 118 -25.28 -2.50 5.19
CA ARG A 118 -25.91 -1.34 4.57
C ARG A 118 -24.88 -0.33 4.08
N VAL A 119 -25.18 0.28 2.95
CA VAL A 119 -24.36 1.34 2.35
C VAL A 119 -24.37 2.58 3.26
N THR A 120 -23.18 3.08 3.62
CA THR A 120 -23.01 4.30 4.41
C THR A 120 -22.61 5.50 3.56
N ALA A 121 -21.83 5.28 2.51
CA ALA A 121 -21.43 6.32 1.56
C ALA A 121 -20.97 5.67 0.23
N MET A 122 -20.94 6.47 -0.81
CA MET A 122 -20.42 6.09 -2.12
C MET A 122 -19.69 7.29 -2.73
N HIS A 123 -18.60 7.04 -3.47
CA HIS A 123 -17.89 8.08 -4.19
C HIS A 123 -17.41 7.56 -5.56
N LYS A 124 -17.40 8.46 -6.54
CA LYS A 124 -16.66 8.29 -7.78
C LYS A 124 -15.29 8.94 -7.56
N MET A 125 -14.27 8.12 -7.49
CA MET A 125 -12.91 8.56 -7.23
C MET A 125 -12.19 8.76 -8.57
N VAL A 126 -11.51 9.88 -8.69
CA VAL A 126 -10.76 10.24 -9.90
C VAL A 126 -9.26 10.11 -9.65
N PRO A 127 -8.47 9.72 -10.68
CA PRO A 127 -7.03 9.67 -10.56
C PRO A 127 -6.45 11.01 -10.10
N GLU A 128 -5.45 10.94 -9.22
CA GLU A 128 -4.65 12.10 -8.83
C GLU A 128 -3.58 12.40 -9.90
N PRO A 129 -3.09 13.63 -9.99
CA PRO A 129 -1.91 13.94 -10.79
C PRO A 129 -0.73 13.04 -10.40
N GLU A 130 0.06 12.64 -11.39
CA GLU A 130 1.27 11.85 -11.16
C GLU A 130 2.19 12.49 -10.12
N ARG A 131 3.01 11.66 -9.46
CA ARG A 131 4.03 12.15 -8.54
C ARG A 131 5.06 12.99 -9.27
N THR A 132 5.37 14.15 -8.74
CA THR A 132 6.56 14.91 -9.11
C THR A 132 7.84 14.17 -8.73
N GLU A 133 8.98 14.55 -9.29
CA GLU A 133 10.27 13.94 -8.92
C GLU A 133 10.57 14.04 -7.42
N ALA A 134 10.17 15.14 -6.77
CA ALA A 134 10.30 15.30 -5.33
C ALA A 134 9.40 14.33 -4.55
N GLU A 135 8.20 14.07 -5.04
CA GLU A 135 7.23 13.17 -4.40
C GLU A 135 7.51 11.67 -4.62
N LYS A 136 8.39 11.33 -5.56
CA LYS A 136 8.87 9.95 -5.74
C LYS A 136 9.81 9.50 -4.62
N LYS A 137 10.38 10.44 -3.87
CA LYS A 137 11.26 10.14 -2.74
C LYS A 137 10.44 9.65 -1.56
N LEU A 138 10.56 8.36 -1.27
CA LEU A 138 9.85 7.73 -0.16
C LEU A 138 10.63 7.85 1.15
N SER A 139 9.90 7.91 2.26
CA SER A 139 10.44 7.89 3.61
C SER A 139 9.52 7.10 4.56
N PRO A 140 10.07 6.50 5.62
CA PRO A 140 9.26 5.82 6.62
C PRO A 140 8.43 6.84 7.41
N PRO A 141 7.16 6.52 7.76
CA PRO A 141 6.31 7.39 8.56
C PRO A 141 6.78 7.52 10.02
N PHE A 142 7.52 6.55 10.51
CA PHE A 142 8.18 6.54 11.83
C PHE A 142 9.39 5.60 11.81
N GLN A 143 10.24 5.70 12.83
CA GLN A 143 11.40 4.82 12.96
C GLN A 143 10.97 3.34 13.03
N GLN A 144 11.64 2.48 12.27
CA GLN A 144 11.35 1.05 12.14
C GLN A 144 10.01 0.72 11.45
N ALA A 145 9.39 1.68 10.78
CA ALA A 145 8.20 1.39 9.98
C ALA A 145 8.51 0.40 8.84
N PRO A 146 7.64 -0.60 8.58
CA PRO A 146 7.82 -1.49 7.46
C PRO A 146 7.88 -0.73 6.13
N ASP A 147 8.71 -1.19 5.20
CA ASP A 147 8.93 -0.55 3.89
C ASP A 147 7.64 -0.40 3.06
N TRP A 148 6.70 -1.32 3.17
CA TRP A 148 5.41 -1.21 2.50
C TRP A 148 4.54 -0.04 2.98
N THR A 149 4.87 0.60 4.13
CA THR A 149 4.20 1.82 4.61
C THR A 149 4.88 3.11 4.15
N TRP A 150 6.06 3.01 3.52
CA TRP A 150 6.82 4.17 3.12
C TRP A 150 6.09 4.95 2.03
N SER A 151 6.03 6.24 2.19
CA SER A 151 5.40 7.16 1.25
C SER A 151 6.10 8.52 1.30
N ASN A 152 5.57 9.47 0.54
CA ASN A 152 6.03 10.86 0.56
C ASN A 152 4.98 11.73 1.26
N GLU A 153 5.37 12.44 2.31
CA GLU A 153 4.45 13.23 3.13
C GLU A 153 3.73 14.33 2.32
N THR A 154 4.45 15.01 1.42
CA THR A 154 3.86 16.04 0.57
C THR A 154 2.81 15.46 -0.37
N TYR A 155 3.13 14.30 -0.98
CA TYR A 155 2.17 13.57 -1.82
C TYR A 155 0.93 13.15 -1.04
N GLU A 156 1.10 12.51 0.13
CA GLU A 156 -0.03 12.06 0.95
C GLU A 156 -0.95 13.21 1.38
N LYS A 157 -0.37 14.37 1.72
CA LYS A 157 -1.15 15.55 2.14
C LYS A 157 -2.04 16.14 1.04
N ARG A 158 -1.64 16.00 -0.23
CA ARG A 158 -2.43 16.53 -1.34
C ARG A 158 -3.50 15.57 -1.87
N LEU A 159 -3.43 14.29 -1.51
CA LEU A 159 -4.42 13.30 -1.96
C LEU A 159 -5.82 13.66 -1.47
N LYS A 160 -6.77 13.69 -2.40
CA LYS A 160 -8.17 13.86 -2.06
C LYS A 160 -8.67 12.69 -1.23
N LYS A 161 -9.37 13.00 -0.16
CA LYS A 161 -9.94 12.04 0.78
C LYS A 161 -11.39 11.76 0.47
N TYR A 162 -11.74 10.47 0.52
CA TYR A 162 -13.09 9.96 0.26
C TYR A 162 -13.58 9.22 1.51
N PRO A 163 -14.29 9.90 2.43
CA PRO A 163 -14.68 9.32 3.72
C PRO A 163 -15.92 8.43 3.62
N SER A 164 -16.02 7.45 4.53
CA SER A 164 -17.22 6.62 4.69
C SER A 164 -18.40 7.36 5.35
N LYS A 165 -18.21 8.59 5.81
CA LYS A 165 -19.12 9.44 6.60
C LYS A 165 -19.46 8.83 7.97
N PHE A 166 -19.87 7.56 8.01
CA PHE A 166 -20.21 6.82 9.21
C PHE A 166 -19.30 5.59 9.36
N ALA A 167 -19.36 4.93 10.51
CA ALA A 167 -18.61 3.71 10.75
C ALA A 167 -18.97 2.63 9.69
N ALA A 168 -17.97 2.21 8.92
CA ALA A 168 -18.06 1.15 7.94
C ALA A 168 -17.16 -0.01 8.35
N GLN A 169 -17.55 -1.22 8.01
CA GLN A 169 -16.77 -2.44 8.23
C GLN A 169 -16.21 -3.01 6.93
N TYR A 170 -16.79 -2.60 5.81
CA TYR A 170 -16.37 -3.01 4.48
C TYR A 170 -16.25 -1.80 3.56
N ALA A 171 -15.27 -1.85 2.65
CA ALA A 171 -15.19 -0.94 1.51
C ALA A 171 -15.06 -1.77 0.23
N ILE A 172 -15.77 -1.39 -0.81
CA ILE A 172 -15.81 -2.10 -2.08
C ILE A 172 -15.32 -1.14 -3.16
N GLU A 173 -14.19 -1.46 -3.78
CA GLU A 173 -13.66 -0.72 -4.92
C GLU A 173 -14.01 -1.45 -6.22
N LEU A 174 -14.63 -0.75 -7.15
CA LEU A 174 -15.09 -1.22 -8.44
C LEU A 174 -14.50 -0.38 -9.57
N LYS A 175 -14.60 -0.87 -10.79
CA LYS A 175 -14.28 -0.10 -11.99
C LYS A 175 -15.06 1.22 -12.00
N GLY A 176 -14.35 2.33 -12.27
CA GLY A 176 -14.98 3.65 -12.37
C GLY A 176 -16.10 3.68 -13.41
N GLY A 177 -17.20 4.33 -13.07
CA GLY A 177 -18.43 4.37 -13.86
C GLY A 177 -19.42 3.22 -13.56
N THR A 178 -19.04 2.26 -12.69
CA THR A 178 -19.96 1.18 -12.28
C THR A 178 -21.18 1.72 -11.54
N LEU A 179 -21.01 2.74 -10.69
CA LEU A 179 -22.09 3.39 -9.95
C LEU A 179 -23.15 4.04 -10.85
N ASP A 180 -22.78 4.46 -12.07
CA ASP A 180 -23.73 5.04 -13.03
C ASP A 180 -24.77 4.03 -13.51
N GLY A 181 -24.40 2.75 -13.54
CA GLY A 181 -25.28 1.65 -13.94
C GLY A 181 -25.99 0.94 -12.79
N LEU A 182 -25.79 1.39 -11.53
CA LEU A 182 -26.40 0.80 -10.35
C LEU A 182 -27.48 1.73 -9.76
N THR A 183 -28.69 1.19 -9.56
CA THR A 183 -29.71 1.88 -8.76
C THR A 183 -29.41 1.63 -7.27
N LEU A 184 -28.43 2.37 -6.72
CA LEU A 184 -27.95 2.20 -5.35
C LEU A 184 -27.97 3.53 -4.59
N LYS A 185 -28.42 3.50 -3.35
CA LYS A 185 -28.46 4.66 -2.44
C LYS A 185 -27.97 4.30 -1.03
N GLU A 186 -27.70 5.30 -0.21
CA GLU A 186 -27.38 5.12 1.20
C GLU A 186 -28.50 4.32 1.89
N ALA A 187 -28.12 3.46 2.84
CA ALA A 187 -28.94 2.49 3.55
C ALA A 187 -29.41 1.26 2.75
N ASP A 188 -29.21 1.20 1.45
CA ASP A 188 -29.48 -0.02 0.66
C ASP A 188 -28.59 -1.16 1.12
N LYS A 189 -29.08 -2.39 0.93
CA LYS A 189 -28.40 -3.59 1.39
C LYS A 189 -27.49 -4.16 0.30
N VAL A 190 -26.27 -4.50 0.72
CA VAL A 190 -25.29 -5.26 -0.06
C VAL A 190 -25.23 -6.68 0.50
N GLU A 191 -25.29 -7.69 -0.37
CA GLU A 191 -25.18 -9.09 0.03
C GLU A 191 -23.72 -9.54 -0.05
N LEU A 192 -23.14 -9.93 1.08
CA LEU A 192 -21.77 -10.44 1.20
C LEU A 192 -21.67 -11.37 2.42
N ASP A 193 -20.66 -12.25 2.43
CA ASP A 193 -20.38 -13.13 3.58
C ASP A 193 -19.72 -12.32 4.72
N ARG A 194 -20.52 -11.57 5.46
CA ARG A 194 -20.05 -10.73 6.57
C ARG A 194 -19.36 -11.52 7.68
N ALA A 195 -19.89 -12.70 8.01
CA ALA A 195 -19.37 -13.53 9.09
C ALA A 195 -17.99 -14.09 8.73
N GLY A 196 -17.86 -14.67 7.55
CA GLY A 196 -16.58 -15.20 7.05
C GLY A 196 -15.54 -14.12 6.85
N LEU A 197 -15.92 -12.95 6.32
CA LEU A 197 -15.03 -11.80 6.13
C LEU A 197 -14.53 -11.25 7.47
N LYS A 198 -15.42 -11.02 8.46
CA LYS A 198 -15.04 -10.57 9.80
C LYS A 198 -14.09 -11.54 10.50
N LYS A 199 -14.32 -12.86 10.38
CA LYS A 199 -13.46 -13.89 10.97
C LYS A 199 -12.06 -13.91 10.39
N ARG A 200 -11.90 -13.59 9.09
CA ARG A 200 -10.62 -13.62 8.36
C ARG A 200 -9.87 -12.28 8.41
N ALA A 201 -10.54 -11.17 8.65
CA ALA A 201 -9.93 -9.85 8.75
C ALA A 201 -8.97 -9.76 9.95
N LYS A 202 -7.80 -9.16 9.71
CA LYS A 202 -6.71 -8.97 10.70
C LYS A 202 -6.58 -7.51 11.10
#